data_1fddcd4c44c5a7240df2016004d07ecc
#
_entry.id   1fddcd4c44c5a7240df2016004d07ecc
#
_cell.length_a   1.000
_cell.length_b   1.000
_cell.length_c   1.000
_cell.angle_alpha   90.00
_cell.angle_beta   90.00
_cell.angle_gamma   90.00
#
_symmetry.space_group_name_H-M   'P 1'
#
loop_
_entity.id
_entity.type
_entity.pdbx_description
1 polymer ?
#
loop_
_entity_poly.entity_id
_entity_poly.type
_entity_poly.pdbx_seq_one_letter_code
_entity_poly.pdbx_strand_id
1 'polypeptide(L)'
;MKTTAKYAAAFLALAAALAPIYWLITISLKQEIDQFASPPLWFSFTPTLRHYNAIFRQDVFGRYFLNSVIVSTASTLIALLLGLPAAYGLVRFPWPRDWSRSISFWILSNRMLPPIVTIIPLFLMLRQIHLLNSLTGLILVDVALNLPFVVWMMRGFVEDLPREIEEAAMLDGVSRIGILLRIVLPLVRPGLAATAVFCMIVSWNEFLFALILSQTESAMTLPVGIASHVTQYEIQWGAMSAAGVVAMLPVLIFAAAAQRYFVRGLSLGAIKG
;
A
#
# COMPACT_ATOMS: atom_id res chain seq x y z
N MET A 1 0.99 -36.72 19.07
CA MET A 1 0.36 -35.68 19.87
C MET A 1 0.87 -34.26 19.60
N LYS A 2 2.18 -33.94 19.63
CA LYS A 2 2.69 -32.55 19.40
C LYS A 2 2.38 -32.00 17.99
N THR A 3 2.38 -32.87 16.98
CA THR A 3 2.12 -32.45 15.57
C THR A 3 0.64 -32.16 15.33
N THR A 4 -0.26 -32.99 15.86
CA THR A 4 -1.72 -32.78 15.75
C THR A 4 -2.16 -31.50 16.47
N ALA A 5 -1.59 -31.22 17.66
CA ALA A 5 -1.86 -29.98 18.38
C ALA A 5 -1.39 -28.73 17.60
N LYS A 6 -0.25 -28.81 16.91
CA LYS A 6 0.24 -27.70 16.05
C LYS A 6 -0.69 -27.43 14.87
N TYR A 7 -1.16 -28.48 14.18
CA TYR A 7 -2.11 -28.31 13.08
C TYR A 7 -3.47 -27.79 13.54
N ALA A 8 -3.97 -28.27 14.68
CA ALA A 8 -5.21 -27.75 15.27
C ALA A 8 -5.08 -26.27 15.65
N ALA A 9 -3.98 -25.86 16.26
CA ALA A 9 -3.73 -24.46 16.59
C ALA A 9 -3.62 -23.59 15.34
N ALA A 10 -2.92 -24.07 14.30
CA ALA A 10 -2.81 -23.36 13.03
C ALA A 10 -4.17 -23.21 12.33
N PHE A 11 -5.02 -24.25 12.35
CA PHE A 11 -6.38 -24.21 11.80
C PHE A 11 -7.25 -23.20 12.55
N LEU A 12 -7.22 -23.21 13.88
CA LEU A 12 -7.99 -22.24 14.70
C LEU A 12 -7.54 -20.81 14.45
N ALA A 13 -6.24 -20.58 14.37
CA ALA A 13 -5.69 -19.25 14.05
C ALA A 13 -6.13 -18.78 12.65
N LEU A 14 -6.09 -19.67 11.66
CA LEU A 14 -6.54 -19.38 10.30
C LEU A 14 -8.05 -19.10 10.26
N ALA A 15 -8.87 -19.91 10.93
CA ALA A 15 -10.31 -19.72 11.00
C ALA A 15 -10.67 -18.38 11.67
N ALA A 16 -9.99 -18.04 12.77
CA ALA A 16 -10.17 -16.74 13.45
C ALA A 16 -9.76 -15.56 12.54
N ALA A 17 -8.65 -15.69 11.78
CA ALA A 17 -8.22 -14.65 10.85
C ALA A 17 -9.18 -14.48 9.66
N LEU A 18 -9.79 -15.56 9.17
CA LEU A 18 -10.72 -15.53 8.03
C LEU A 18 -12.17 -15.18 8.44
N ALA A 19 -12.54 -15.30 9.72
CA ALA A 19 -13.91 -15.04 10.18
C ALA A 19 -14.44 -13.63 9.80
N PRO A 20 -13.70 -12.52 9.97
CA PRO A 20 -14.19 -11.21 9.55
C PRO A 20 -14.34 -11.08 8.03
N ILE A 21 -13.47 -11.73 7.26
CA ILE A 21 -13.54 -11.75 5.80
C ILE A 21 -14.77 -12.55 5.36
N TYR A 22 -14.98 -13.71 5.94
CA TYR A 22 -16.18 -14.53 5.71
C TYR A 22 -17.46 -13.72 6.02
N TRP A 23 -17.49 -13.01 7.14
CA TRP A 23 -18.63 -12.18 7.53
C TRP A 23 -18.90 -11.07 6.51
N LEU A 24 -17.86 -10.36 6.05
CA LEU A 24 -17.97 -9.33 5.01
C LEU A 24 -18.55 -9.90 3.71
N ILE A 25 -18.05 -11.07 3.27
CA ILE A 25 -18.55 -11.76 2.07
C ILE A 25 -20.02 -12.15 2.27
N THR A 26 -20.41 -12.68 3.42
CA THR A 26 -21.80 -13.06 3.65
C THR A 26 -22.74 -11.87 3.66
N ILE A 27 -22.36 -10.74 4.28
CA ILE A 27 -23.17 -9.51 4.27
C ILE A 27 -23.35 -9.00 2.83
N SER A 28 -22.31 -9.06 1.99
CA SER A 28 -22.40 -8.65 0.59
C SER A 28 -23.36 -9.47 -0.26
N LEU A 29 -23.66 -10.71 0.18
CA LEU A 29 -24.56 -11.65 -0.50
C LEU A 29 -25.93 -11.79 0.15
N LYS A 30 -26.17 -11.22 1.35
CA LYS A 30 -27.44 -11.28 2.06
C LYS A 30 -28.43 -10.25 1.54
N GLN A 31 -29.70 -10.59 1.58
CA GLN A 31 -30.79 -9.60 1.45
C GLN A 31 -30.77 -8.65 2.66
N GLU A 32 -31.29 -7.43 2.52
CA GLU A 32 -31.26 -6.41 3.58
C GLU A 32 -31.88 -6.93 4.89
N ILE A 33 -32.99 -7.68 4.81
CA ILE A 33 -33.65 -8.25 5.98
C ILE A 33 -32.77 -9.28 6.71
N ASP A 34 -31.98 -10.05 5.97
CA ASP A 34 -31.12 -11.11 6.53
C ASP A 34 -29.85 -10.52 7.19
N GLN A 35 -29.47 -9.29 6.82
CA GLN A 35 -28.32 -8.61 7.40
C GLN A 35 -28.54 -8.26 8.87
N PHE A 36 -29.80 -8.00 9.25
CA PHE A 36 -30.20 -7.61 10.60
C PHE A 36 -30.92 -8.74 11.37
N ALA A 37 -30.93 -9.97 10.86
CA ALA A 37 -31.56 -11.10 11.51
C ALA A 37 -30.97 -11.39 12.90
N SER A 38 -31.85 -11.67 13.85
CA SER A 38 -31.45 -12.07 15.20
C SER A 38 -32.12 -13.42 15.52
N PRO A 39 -31.36 -14.52 15.76
CA PRO A 39 -29.87 -14.58 15.76
C PRO A 39 -29.26 -14.38 14.39
N PRO A 40 -27.96 -13.99 14.31
CA PRO A 40 -27.27 -13.77 13.04
C PRO A 40 -27.22 -15.02 12.16
N LEU A 41 -27.56 -14.87 10.90
CA LEU A 41 -27.53 -15.96 9.91
C LEU A 41 -26.10 -16.15 9.38
N TRP A 42 -25.41 -17.18 9.84
CA TRP A 42 -24.04 -17.45 9.40
C TRP A 42 -23.98 -18.20 8.07
N PHE A 43 -24.84 -19.22 7.88
CA PHE A 43 -24.79 -20.13 6.73
C PHE A 43 -26.12 -20.25 6.00
N SER A 44 -27.24 -19.99 6.69
CA SER A 44 -28.59 -20.23 6.16
C SER A 44 -29.25 -18.91 5.74
N PHE A 45 -28.97 -18.46 4.52
CA PHE A 45 -29.61 -17.29 3.88
C PHE A 45 -29.70 -17.52 2.37
N THR A 46 -30.57 -16.80 1.68
CA THR A 46 -30.70 -16.84 0.22
C THR A 46 -29.72 -15.87 -0.41
N PRO A 47 -28.64 -16.34 -1.10
CA PRO A 47 -27.64 -15.46 -1.69
C PRO A 47 -28.25 -14.57 -2.79
N THR A 48 -27.84 -13.30 -2.82
CA THR A 48 -28.22 -12.34 -3.86
C THR A 48 -27.01 -11.58 -4.39
N LEU A 49 -27.00 -11.28 -5.67
CA LEU A 49 -26.00 -10.40 -6.30
C LEU A 49 -26.49 -8.96 -6.47
N ARG A 50 -27.64 -8.62 -5.86
CA ARG A 50 -28.26 -7.29 -5.99
C ARG A 50 -27.30 -6.17 -5.64
N HIS A 51 -26.52 -6.31 -4.56
CA HIS A 51 -25.57 -5.29 -4.10
C HIS A 51 -24.42 -5.10 -5.10
N TYR A 52 -23.89 -6.19 -5.66
CA TYR A 52 -22.87 -6.11 -6.72
C TYR A 52 -23.43 -5.44 -7.97
N ASN A 53 -24.63 -5.83 -8.42
CA ASN A 53 -25.28 -5.18 -9.54
C ASN A 53 -25.53 -3.68 -9.28
N ALA A 54 -25.87 -3.30 -8.05
CA ALA A 54 -26.09 -1.90 -7.70
C ALA A 54 -24.80 -1.09 -7.80
N ILE A 55 -23.68 -1.57 -7.25
CA ILE A 55 -22.40 -0.83 -7.31
C ILE A 55 -21.83 -0.75 -8.73
N PHE A 56 -21.95 -1.83 -9.54
CA PHE A 56 -21.41 -1.85 -10.90
C PHE A 56 -22.27 -1.14 -11.93
N ARG A 57 -23.57 -0.93 -11.66
CA ARG A 57 -24.44 -0.11 -12.52
C ARG A 57 -24.20 1.38 -12.34
N GLN A 58 -23.58 1.79 -11.24
CA GLN A 58 -23.18 3.17 -11.03
C GLN A 58 -21.81 3.38 -11.68
N ASP A 59 -21.73 4.19 -12.72
CA ASP A 59 -20.47 4.56 -13.41
C ASP A 59 -19.41 5.11 -12.46
N VAL A 60 -19.84 5.61 -11.31
CA VAL A 60 -19.01 6.22 -10.27
C VAL A 60 -18.09 5.21 -9.59
N PHE A 61 -18.56 3.99 -9.31
CA PHE A 61 -17.75 2.96 -8.63
C PHE A 61 -16.52 2.56 -9.47
N GLY A 62 -16.71 2.34 -10.78
CA GLY A 62 -15.62 2.05 -11.70
C GLY A 62 -14.57 3.17 -11.73
N ARG A 63 -15.01 4.42 -11.64
CA ARG A 63 -14.14 5.60 -11.55
C ARG A 63 -13.31 5.59 -10.26
N TYR A 64 -13.94 5.36 -9.10
CA TYR A 64 -13.23 5.27 -7.82
C TYR A 64 -12.17 4.16 -7.83
N PHE A 65 -12.52 3.00 -8.38
CA PHE A 65 -11.59 1.90 -8.54
C PHE A 65 -10.39 2.29 -9.43
N LEU A 66 -10.66 2.89 -10.59
CA LEU A 66 -9.61 3.34 -11.52
C LEU A 66 -8.74 4.43 -10.89
N ASN A 67 -9.34 5.40 -10.18
CA ASN A 67 -8.61 6.43 -9.46
C ASN A 67 -7.64 5.81 -8.44
N SER A 68 -8.10 4.81 -7.66
CA SER A 68 -7.23 4.10 -6.72
C SER A 68 -6.08 3.37 -7.42
N VAL A 69 -6.33 2.72 -8.55
CA VAL A 69 -5.27 2.08 -9.36
C VAL A 69 -4.26 3.12 -9.83
N ILE A 70 -4.72 4.25 -10.37
CA ILE A 70 -3.84 5.32 -10.88
C ILE A 70 -3.01 5.91 -9.73
N VAL A 71 -3.67 6.31 -8.64
CA VAL A 71 -2.98 6.96 -7.50
C VAL A 71 -1.97 6.01 -6.88
N SER A 72 -2.36 4.78 -6.52
CA SER A 72 -1.46 3.83 -5.87
C SER A 72 -0.29 3.41 -6.77
N THR A 73 -0.53 3.19 -8.07
CA THR A 73 0.52 2.79 -9.01
C THR A 73 1.48 3.94 -9.29
N ALA A 74 0.95 5.12 -9.62
CA ALA A 74 1.78 6.28 -9.97
C ALA A 74 2.61 6.75 -8.77
N SER A 75 2.00 6.86 -7.58
CA SER A 75 2.72 7.26 -6.37
C SER A 75 3.82 6.27 -5.99
N THR A 76 3.54 4.97 -6.07
CA THR A 76 4.54 3.92 -5.82
C THR A 76 5.70 4.01 -6.80
N LEU A 77 5.43 4.10 -8.10
CA LEU A 77 6.49 4.20 -9.13
C LEU A 77 7.35 5.45 -8.93
N ILE A 78 6.73 6.61 -8.70
CA ILE A 78 7.47 7.86 -8.47
C ILE A 78 8.30 7.77 -7.18
N ALA A 79 7.73 7.23 -6.09
CA ALA A 79 8.45 7.06 -4.83
C ALA A 79 9.66 6.13 -4.98
N LEU A 80 9.56 5.04 -5.76
CA LEU A 80 10.68 4.14 -6.05
C LEU A 80 11.75 4.80 -6.94
N LEU A 81 11.32 5.52 -7.97
CA LEU A 81 12.23 6.25 -8.88
C LEU A 81 13.04 7.33 -8.15
N LEU A 82 12.46 7.99 -7.16
CA LEU A 82 13.15 8.99 -6.35
C LEU A 82 13.91 8.37 -5.17
N GLY A 83 13.33 7.38 -4.52
CA GLY A 83 13.83 6.81 -3.29
C GLY A 83 15.06 5.92 -3.47
N LEU A 84 15.13 5.11 -4.56
CA LEU A 84 16.32 4.29 -4.83
C LEU A 84 17.58 5.11 -5.09
N PRO A 85 17.58 6.13 -5.96
CA PRO A 85 18.76 7.01 -6.13
C PRO A 85 19.11 7.76 -4.84
N ALA A 86 18.11 8.22 -4.08
CA ALA A 86 18.36 8.88 -2.80
C ALA A 86 19.03 7.94 -1.80
N ALA A 87 18.53 6.71 -1.66
CA ALA A 87 19.13 5.68 -0.82
C ALA A 87 20.55 5.33 -1.25
N TYR A 88 20.78 5.17 -2.55
CA TYR A 88 22.10 4.93 -3.11
C TYR A 88 23.07 6.07 -2.79
N GLY A 89 22.63 7.31 -2.97
CA GLY A 89 23.43 8.48 -2.63
C GLY A 89 23.79 8.57 -1.15
N LEU A 90 22.85 8.24 -0.26
CA LEU A 90 23.08 8.23 1.18
C LEU A 90 24.10 7.17 1.63
N VAL A 91 24.18 6.03 0.92
CA VAL A 91 25.06 4.90 1.28
C VAL A 91 26.43 5.01 0.64
N ARG A 92 26.53 5.47 -0.60
CA ARG A 92 27.75 5.36 -1.43
C ARG A 92 28.56 6.64 -1.55
N PHE A 93 27.94 7.81 -1.40
CA PHE A 93 28.70 9.06 -1.43
C PHE A 93 29.35 9.38 -0.08
N PRO A 94 30.53 10.03 -0.10
CA PRO A 94 31.20 10.48 1.11
C PRO A 94 30.44 11.66 1.72
N TRP A 95 29.78 11.41 2.85
CA TRP A 95 29.11 12.44 3.65
C TRP A 95 30.02 12.91 4.77
N PRO A 96 30.05 14.21 5.12
CA PRO A 96 30.78 14.70 6.28
C PRO A 96 30.20 14.06 7.56
N ARG A 97 31.09 13.48 8.42
CA ARG A 97 30.70 12.86 9.70
C ARG A 97 29.51 11.90 9.52
N ASP A 98 28.54 11.94 10.47
CA ASP A 98 27.35 11.09 10.46
C ASP A 98 26.13 11.69 9.71
N TRP A 99 26.37 12.59 8.76
CA TRP A 99 25.27 13.27 8.04
C TRP A 99 24.35 12.30 7.31
N SER A 100 24.90 11.27 6.68
CA SER A 100 24.08 10.25 6.02
C SER A 100 23.09 9.60 7.00
N ARG A 101 23.56 9.26 8.19
CA ARG A 101 22.73 8.68 9.25
C ARG A 101 21.68 9.69 9.76
N SER A 102 22.08 10.93 10.00
CA SER A 102 21.21 12.00 10.46
C SER A 102 20.13 12.34 9.42
N ILE A 103 20.49 12.45 8.14
CA ILE A 103 19.54 12.69 7.05
C ILE A 103 18.56 11.52 6.92
N SER A 104 19.05 10.28 6.96
CA SER A 104 18.19 9.09 6.92
C SER A 104 17.20 9.03 8.08
N PHE A 105 17.66 9.36 9.28
CA PHE A 105 16.81 9.46 10.46
C PHE A 105 15.77 10.58 10.29
N TRP A 106 16.18 11.75 9.82
CA TRP A 106 15.26 12.87 9.60
C TRP A 106 14.20 12.55 8.53
N ILE A 107 14.59 11.91 7.42
CA ILE A 107 13.64 11.44 6.40
C ILE A 107 12.61 10.49 7.03
N LEU A 108 13.06 9.50 7.80
CA LEU A 108 12.17 8.52 8.42
C LEU A 108 11.28 9.14 9.49
N SER A 109 11.79 10.14 10.25
CA SER A 109 11.04 10.79 11.33
C SER A 109 9.81 11.54 10.82
N ASN A 110 9.78 11.96 9.56
CA ASN A 110 8.57 12.55 8.95
C ASN A 110 7.36 11.59 8.99
N ARG A 111 7.59 10.28 8.99
CA ARG A 111 6.52 9.29 9.13
C ARG A 111 5.92 9.20 10.55
N MET A 112 6.61 9.73 11.54
CA MET A 112 6.13 9.76 12.91
C MET A 112 5.14 10.92 13.16
N LEU A 113 5.04 11.88 12.22
CA LEU A 113 4.06 12.95 12.31
C LEU A 113 2.64 12.37 12.16
N PRO A 114 1.71 12.67 13.08
CA PRO A 114 0.33 12.24 12.94
C PRO A 114 -0.27 12.81 11.64
N PRO A 115 -0.89 11.99 10.77
CA PRO A 115 -1.45 12.44 9.49
C PRO A 115 -2.41 13.62 9.64
N ILE A 116 -3.19 13.65 10.73
CA ILE A 116 -4.15 14.73 11.01
C ILE A 116 -3.50 16.10 11.17
N VAL A 117 -2.24 16.17 11.61
CA VAL A 117 -1.51 17.43 11.77
C VAL A 117 -1.03 17.96 10.41
N THR A 118 -0.67 17.05 9.50
CA THR A 118 -0.11 17.40 8.19
C THR A 118 -1.18 17.73 7.14
N ILE A 119 -2.43 17.32 7.38
CA ILE A 119 -3.50 17.42 6.37
C ILE A 119 -3.88 18.88 6.08
N ILE A 120 -3.94 19.75 7.11
CA ILE A 120 -4.31 21.15 6.93
C ILE A 120 -3.26 21.92 6.10
N PRO A 121 -1.95 21.86 6.45
CA PRO A 121 -0.93 22.45 5.61
C PRO A 121 -0.94 21.95 4.16
N LEU A 122 -1.07 20.65 3.96
CA LEU A 122 -1.13 20.04 2.62
C LEU A 122 -2.36 20.50 1.83
N PHE A 123 -3.52 20.59 2.47
CA PHE A 123 -4.74 21.15 1.86
C PHE A 123 -4.52 22.58 1.36
N LEU A 124 -3.93 23.43 2.21
CA LEU A 124 -3.67 24.84 1.85
C LEU A 124 -2.64 24.94 0.71
N MET A 125 -1.57 24.13 0.74
CA MET A 125 -0.57 24.08 -0.33
C MET A 125 -1.19 23.65 -1.66
N LEU A 126 -1.93 22.54 -1.66
CA LEU A 126 -2.57 22.02 -2.88
C LEU A 126 -3.62 22.99 -3.43
N ARG A 127 -4.34 23.71 -2.55
CA ARG A 127 -5.27 24.77 -2.95
C ARG A 127 -4.56 25.93 -3.64
N GLN A 128 -3.41 26.37 -3.11
CA GLN A 128 -2.63 27.49 -3.69
C GLN A 128 -2.10 27.17 -5.09
N ILE A 129 -1.68 25.92 -5.31
CA ILE A 129 -1.15 25.46 -6.61
C ILE A 129 -2.22 24.85 -7.52
N HIS A 130 -3.52 25.01 -7.19
CA HIS A 130 -4.66 24.51 -7.96
C HIS A 130 -4.67 23.00 -8.22
N LEU A 131 -4.08 22.19 -7.30
CA LEU A 131 -4.07 20.73 -7.35
C LEU A 131 -5.02 20.08 -6.32
N LEU A 132 -5.82 20.87 -5.59
CA LEU A 132 -6.88 20.35 -4.76
C LEU A 132 -7.94 19.68 -5.64
N ASN A 133 -8.56 18.58 -5.16
CA ASN A 133 -9.56 17.81 -5.89
C ASN A 133 -9.04 17.26 -7.25
N SER A 134 -7.80 16.78 -7.26
CA SER A 134 -7.18 16.18 -8.45
C SER A 134 -6.38 14.91 -8.11
N LEU A 135 -6.31 13.97 -9.05
CA LEU A 135 -5.49 12.76 -8.88
C LEU A 135 -4.01 13.12 -8.75
N THR A 136 -3.56 14.16 -9.45
CA THR A 136 -2.16 14.62 -9.32
C THR A 136 -1.85 15.08 -7.90
N GLY A 137 -2.76 15.81 -7.26
CA GLY A 137 -2.60 16.22 -5.86
C GLY A 137 -2.51 15.02 -4.93
N LEU A 138 -3.38 14.02 -5.09
CA LEU A 138 -3.35 12.78 -4.29
C LEU A 138 -2.06 12.00 -4.54
N ILE A 139 -1.61 11.86 -5.80
CA ILE A 139 -0.35 11.20 -6.14
C ILE A 139 0.83 11.86 -5.44
N LEU A 140 0.92 13.19 -5.45
CA LEU A 140 2.01 13.92 -4.79
C LEU A 140 2.03 13.70 -3.28
N VAL A 141 0.87 13.70 -2.64
CA VAL A 141 0.75 13.42 -1.21
C VAL A 141 1.19 11.98 -0.91
N ASP A 142 0.71 11.01 -1.67
CA ASP A 142 1.07 9.60 -1.49
C ASP A 142 2.57 9.34 -1.76
N VAL A 143 3.17 10.06 -2.73
CA VAL A 143 4.63 10.03 -2.93
C VAL A 143 5.34 10.52 -1.66
N ALA A 144 4.91 11.65 -1.10
CA ALA A 144 5.52 12.20 0.11
C ALA A 144 5.39 11.24 1.31
N LEU A 145 4.28 10.50 1.41
CA LEU A 145 4.07 9.49 2.45
C LEU A 145 4.92 8.23 2.25
N ASN A 146 5.12 7.79 1.01
CA ASN A 146 5.83 6.55 0.70
C ASN A 146 7.35 6.74 0.62
N LEU A 147 7.82 7.91 0.16
CA LEU A 147 9.24 8.18 -0.09
C LEU A 147 10.16 7.89 1.10
N PRO A 148 9.83 8.30 2.35
CA PRO A 148 10.66 7.98 3.52
C PRO A 148 10.85 6.47 3.73
N PHE A 149 9.80 5.69 3.53
CA PHE A 149 9.85 4.24 3.65
C PHE A 149 10.69 3.61 2.54
N VAL A 150 10.52 4.07 1.30
CA VAL A 150 11.32 3.60 0.17
C VAL A 150 12.80 3.87 0.41
N VAL A 151 13.17 5.09 0.82
CA VAL A 151 14.56 5.44 1.12
C VAL A 151 15.13 4.55 2.22
N TRP A 152 14.38 4.33 3.29
CA TRP A 152 14.82 3.50 4.40
C TRP A 152 15.02 2.04 4.01
N MET A 153 14.06 1.45 3.31
CA MET A 153 14.14 0.06 2.84
C MET A 153 15.28 -0.12 1.84
N MET A 154 15.34 0.74 0.82
CA MET A 154 16.36 0.62 -0.22
C MET A 154 17.76 0.90 0.30
N ARG A 155 17.89 1.76 1.33
CA ARG A 155 19.17 1.96 2.02
C ARG A 155 19.71 0.63 2.57
N GLY A 156 18.90 -0.15 3.27
CA GLY A 156 19.31 -1.45 3.80
C GLY A 156 19.77 -2.39 2.68
N PHE A 157 19.00 -2.50 1.60
CA PHE A 157 19.38 -3.36 0.47
C PHE A 157 20.67 -2.90 -0.25
N VAL A 158 20.92 -1.60 -0.33
CA VAL A 158 22.16 -1.07 -0.92
C VAL A 158 23.34 -1.25 0.04
N GLU A 159 23.15 -1.10 1.36
CA GLU A 159 24.20 -1.34 2.37
C GLU A 159 24.70 -2.78 2.35
N ASP A 160 23.81 -3.75 2.09
CA ASP A 160 24.15 -5.18 2.04
C ASP A 160 24.96 -5.58 0.77
N LEU A 161 25.05 -4.72 -0.24
CA LEU A 161 25.83 -5.01 -1.45
C LEU A 161 27.32 -4.75 -1.22
N PRO A 162 28.21 -5.71 -1.61
CA PRO A 162 29.66 -5.53 -1.57
C PRO A 162 30.09 -4.33 -2.42
N ARG A 163 30.91 -3.43 -1.86
CA ARG A 163 31.42 -2.25 -2.57
C ARG A 163 32.36 -2.60 -3.70
N GLU A 164 33.05 -3.70 -3.58
CA GLU A 164 34.05 -4.20 -4.54
C GLU A 164 33.46 -4.38 -5.94
N ILE A 165 32.18 -4.75 -6.05
CA ILE A 165 31.48 -4.90 -7.33
C ILE A 165 31.37 -3.54 -8.04
N GLU A 166 31.05 -2.50 -7.27
CA GLU A 166 30.92 -1.14 -7.81
C GLU A 166 32.29 -0.52 -8.13
N GLU A 167 33.29 -0.78 -7.28
CA GLU A 167 34.66 -0.32 -7.48
C GLU A 167 35.28 -0.94 -8.74
N ALA A 168 35.11 -2.24 -8.97
CA ALA A 168 35.52 -2.90 -10.20
C ALA A 168 34.90 -2.23 -11.45
N ALA A 169 33.60 -1.97 -11.41
CA ALA A 169 32.94 -1.28 -12.53
C ALA A 169 33.41 0.15 -12.73
N MET A 170 33.84 0.85 -11.68
CA MET A 170 34.46 2.19 -11.84
C MET A 170 35.82 2.12 -12.50
N LEU A 171 36.60 1.07 -12.24
CA LEU A 171 37.87 0.84 -12.93
C LEU A 171 37.67 0.58 -14.45
N ASP A 172 36.53 -0.07 -14.80
CA ASP A 172 36.12 -0.27 -16.20
C ASP A 172 35.51 1.00 -16.83
N GLY A 173 35.52 2.14 -16.15
CA GLY A 173 35.05 3.42 -16.66
C GLY A 173 33.52 3.60 -16.63
N VAL A 174 32.77 2.74 -15.92
CA VAL A 174 31.32 2.87 -15.80
C VAL A 174 30.95 4.05 -14.88
N SER A 175 30.10 4.95 -15.38
CA SER A 175 29.64 6.10 -14.59
C SER A 175 28.79 5.70 -13.39
N ARG A 176 28.67 6.55 -12.37
CA ARG A 176 27.85 6.31 -11.17
C ARG A 176 26.39 5.98 -11.49
N ILE A 177 25.79 6.67 -12.45
CA ILE A 177 24.43 6.38 -12.93
C ILE A 177 24.40 5.01 -13.62
N GLY A 178 25.44 4.70 -14.42
CA GLY A 178 25.58 3.38 -15.04
C GLY A 178 25.67 2.26 -14.01
N ILE A 179 26.42 2.44 -12.94
CA ILE A 179 26.50 1.49 -11.81
C ILE A 179 25.13 1.32 -11.15
N LEU A 180 24.44 2.43 -10.83
CA LEU A 180 23.10 2.37 -10.24
C LEU A 180 22.13 1.57 -11.11
N LEU A 181 22.07 1.83 -12.41
CA LEU A 181 21.07 1.25 -13.30
C LEU A 181 21.42 -0.17 -13.77
N ARG A 182 22.72 -0.45 -14.02
CA ARG A 182 23.16 -1.72 -14.63
C ARG A 182 23.62 -2.75 -13.61
N ILE A 183 24.01 -2.32 -12.41
CA ILE A 183 24.58 -3.21 -11.38
C ILE A 183 23.68 -3.20 -10.14
N VAL A 184 23.53 -2.06 -9.47
CA VAL A 184 22.80 -1.98 -8.21
C VAL A 184 21.32 -2.32 -8.39
N LEU A 185 20.64 -1.66 -9.33
CA LEU A 185 19.20 -1.91 -9.57
C LEU A 185 18.87 -3.38 -9.85
N PRO A 186 19.59 -4.13 -10.71
CA PRO A 186 19.36 -5.56 -10.89
C PRO A 186 19.57 -6.39 -9.61
N LEU A 187 20.58 -6.06 -8.79
CA LEU A 187 20.90 -6.79 -7.57
C LEU A 187 19.87 -6.54 -6.48
N VAL A 188 19.33 -5.31 -6.35
CA VAL A 188 18.31 -4.97 -5.35
C VAL A 188 16.87 -5.20 -5.83
N ARG A 189 16.65 -5.73 -7.04
CA ARG A 189 15.30 -6.02 -7.58
C ARG A 189 14.36 -6.73 -6.60
N PRO A 190 14.79 -7.78 -5.85
CA PRO A 190 13.88 -8.44 -4.91
C PRO A 190 13.41 -7.50 -3.80
N GLY A 191 14.31 -6.69 -3.25
CA GLY A 191 13.99 -5.67 -2.25
C GLY A 191 13.11 -4.56 -2.80
N LEU A 192 13.41 -4.10 -4.02
CA LEU A 192 12.61 -3.10 -4.72
C LEU A 192 11.17 -3.59 -4.95
N ALA A 193 11.00 -4.84 -5.39
CA ALA A 193 9.68 -5.44 -5.59
C ALA A 193 8.90 -5.58 -4.28
N ALA A 194 9.55 -6.00 -3.19
CA ALA A 194 8.91 -6.07 -1.86
C ALA A 194 8.48 -4.67 -1.38
N THR A 195 9.34 -3.66 -1.54
CA THR A 195 9.06 -2.27 -1.21
C THR A 195 7.91 -1.72 -2.06
N ALA A 196 7.89 -2.02 -3.37
CA ALA A 196 6.81 -1.63 -4.27
C ALA A 196 5.45 -2.16 -3.80
N VAL A 197 5.37 -3.45 -3.49
CA VAL A 197 4.11 -4.05 -3.02
C VAL A 197 3.64 -3.42 -1.72
N PHE A 198 4.54 -3.16 -0.79
CA PHE A 198 4.18 -2.48 0.46
C PHE A 198 3.63 -1.06 0.19
N CYS A 199 4.30 -0.26 -0.63
CA CYS A 199 3.83 1.08 -1.02
C CYS A 199 2.47 1.02 -1.73
N MET A 200 2.28 0.07 -2.66
CA MET A 200 1.00 -0.16 -3.33
C MET A 200 -0.13 -0.43 -2.33
N ILE A 201 0.09 -1.31 -1.34
CA ILE A 201 -0.90 -1.63 -0.32
C ILE A 201 -1.21 -0.39 0.53
N VAL A 202 -0.20 0.38 0.92
CA VAL A 202 -0.39 1.60 1.74
C VAL A 202 -1.20 2.64 0.97
N SER A 203 -0.83 2.96 -0.28
CA SER A 203 -1.55 3.92 -1.11
C SER A 203 -2.95 3.43 -1.51
N TRP A 204 -3.12 2.13 -1.76
CA TRP A 204 -4.44 1.55 -2.07
C TRP A 204 -5.43 1.71 -0.92
N ASN A 205 -4.96 1.61 0.33
CA ASN A 205 -5.78 1.73 1.53
C ASN A 205 -5.78 3.17 2.10
N GLU A 206 -5.13 4.12 1.43
CA GLU A 206 -5.11 5.49 1.90
C GLU A 206 -6.53 6.08 1.83
N PHE A 207 -7.01 6.56 2.96
CA PHE A 207 -8.37 7.07 3.11
C PHE A 207 -8.42 8.51 3.59
N LEU A 208 -7.57 8.87 4.56
CA LEU A 208 -7.70 10.13 5.29
C LEU A 208 -7.38 11.34 4.40
N PHE A 209 -6.26 11.29 3.68
CA PHE A 209 -5.90 12.37 2.77
C PHE A 209 -6.84 12.42 1.57
N ALA A 210 -7.21 11.26 1.02
CA ALA A 210 -8.17 11.20 -0.08
C ALA A 210 -9.53 11.79 0.33
N LEU A 211 -10.02 11.50 1.54
CA LEU A 211 -11.30 12.02 2.06
C LEU A 211 -11.31 13.55 2.12
N ILE A 212 -10.21 14.16 2.54
CA ILE A 212 -10.14 15.62 2.74
C ILE A 212 -9.76 16.37 1.47
N LEU A 213 -8.91 15.75 0.63
CA LEU A 213 -8.35 16.41 -0.55
C LEU A 213 -9.18 16.20 -1.83
N SER A 214 -10.01 15.14 -1.89
CA SER A 214 -10.96 14.94 -2.98
C SER A 214 -12.35 15.44 -2.59
N GLN A 215 -12.86 16.44 -3.30
CA GLN A 215 -14.12 17.11 -2.96
C GLN A 215 -15.27 16.66 -3.85
N THR A 216 -14.97 16.01 -4.97
CA THR A 216 -15.96 15.54 -5.94
C THR A 216 -15.65 14.10 -6.37
N GLU A 217 -16.67 13.45 -6.92
CA GLU A 217 -16.57 12.07 -7.43
C GLU A 217 -15.45 11.87 -8.47
N SER A 218 -15.01 12.93 -9.14
CA SER A 218 -13.96 12.84 -10.16
C SER A 218 -12.59 12.47 -9.60
N ALA A 219 -12.30 12.88 -8.35
CA ALA A 219 -11.00 12.64 -7.69
C ALA A 219 -11.07 11.63 -6.55
N MET A 220 -12.26 11.21 -6.11
CA MET A 220 -12.41 10.25 -5.03
C MET A 220 -11.78 8.90 -5.36
N THR A 221 -11.12 8.32 -4.36
CA THR A 221 -10.56 6.96 -4.41
C THR A 221 -11.55 5.93 -3.88
N LEU A 222 -11.27 4.65 -4.10
CA LEU A 222 -12.16 3.55 -3.71
C LEU A 222 -12.47 3.51 -2.20
N PRO A 223 -11.51 3.70 -1.27
CA PRO A 223 -11.82 3.77 0.16
C PRO A 223 -12.81 4.88 0.51
N VAL A 224 -12.69 6.06 -0.11
CA VAL A 224 -13.63 7.18 0.08
C VAL A 224 -15.00 6.83 -0.51
N GLY A 225 -15.03 6.24 -1.70
CA GLY A 225 -16.26 5.75 -2.33
C GLY A 225 -16.98 4.67 -1.50
N ILE A 226 -16.25 3.78 -0.84
CA ILE A 226 -16.85 2.80 0.07
C ILE A 226 -17.47 3.52 1.29
N ALA A 227 -16.77 4.48 1.86
CA ALA A 227 -17.27 5.24 3.00
C ALA A 227 -18.51 6.09 2.66
N SER A 228 -18.72 6.49 1.41
CA SER A 228 -19.91 7.25 0.99
C SER A 228 -21.22 6.46 1.09
N HIS A 229 -21.19 5.13 1.23
CA HIS A 229 -22.36 4.31 1.55
C HIS A 229 -22.88 4.46 3.00
N VAL A 230 -22.14 5.19 3.84
CA VAL A 230 -22.58 5.62 5.17
C VAL A 230 -23.19 7.01 5.03
N THR A 231 -24.52 7.12 5.05
CA THR A 231 -25.23 8.38 4.92
C THR A 231 -25.79 8.84 6.28
N GLN A 232 -26.35 10.03 6.33
CA GLN A 232 -27.02 10.53 7.55
C GLN A 232 -28.31 9.75 7.87
N TYR A 233 -28.89 9.08 6.89
CA TYR A 233 -30.20 8.42 7.02
C TYR A 233 -30.09 6.92 7.16
N GLU A 234 -29.09 6.31 6.51
CA GLU A 234 -28.90 4.85 6.52
C GLU A 234 -27.45 4.47 6.27
N ILE A 235 -27.12 3.24 6.64
CA ILE A 235 -25.87 2.57 6.26
C ILE A 235 -26.24 1.46 5.29
N GLN A 236 -25.77 1.55 4.07
CA GLN A 236 -25.99 0.56 3.02
C GLN A 236 -25.02 -0.61 3.16
N TRP A 237 -25.23 -1.42 4.21
CA TRP A 237 -24.30 -2.50 4.59
C TRP A 237 -23.99 -3.47 3.47
N GLY A 238 -24.99 -3.84 2.67
CA GLY A 238 -24.80 -4.75 1.55
C GLY A 238 -23.93 -4.18 0.44
N ALA A 239 -24.21 -2.93 0.02
CA ALA A 239 -23.41 -2.24 -1.02
C ALA A 239 -21.98 -1.95 -0.54
N MET A 240 -21.85 -1.45 0.70
CA MET A 240 -20.55 -1.20 1.33
C MET A 240 -19.73 -2.49 1.44
N SER A 241 -20.35 -3.60 1.84
CA SER A 241 -19.66 -4.90 1.94
C SER A 241 -19.29 -5.46 0.56
N ALA A 242 -20.15 -5.33 -0.45
CA ALA A 242 -19.85 -5.75 -1.82
C ALA A 242 -18.68 -4.94 -2.40
N ALA A 243 -18.67 -3.62 -2.19
CA ALA A 243 -17.55 -2.75 -2.58
C ALA A 243 -16.26 -3.11 -1.83
N GLY A 244 -16.35 -3.42 -0.52
CA GLY A 244 -15.23 -3.89 0.28
C GLY A 244 -14.64 -5.22 -0.21
N VAL A 245 -15.49 -6.19 -0.59
CA VAL A 245 -15.04 -7.46 -1.17
C VAL A 245 -14.28 -7.23 -2.48
N VAL A 246 -14.79 -6.35 -3.36
CA VAL A 246 -14.08 -5.98 -4.61
C VAL A 246 -12.75 -5.29 -4.31
N ALA A 247 -12.73 -4.40 -3.32
CA ALA A 247 -11.51 -3.68 -2.91
C ALA A 247 -10.42 -4.59 -2.32
N MET A 248 -10.79 -5.74 -1.75
CA MET A 248 -9.82 -6.72 -1.24
C MET A 248 -9.05 -7.44 -2.35
N LEU A 249 -9.62 -7.61 -3.54
CA LEU A 249 -9.01 -8.42 -4.61
C LEU A 249 -7.61 -7.94 -5.02
N PRO A 250 -7.38 -6.64 -5.32
CA PRO A 250 -6.04 -6.15 -5.62
C PRO A 250 -5.05 -6.36 -4.47
N VAL A 251 -5.49 -6.15 -3.22
CA VAL A 251 -4.64 -6.36 -2.04
C VAL A 251 -4.21 -7.81 -1.91
N LEU A 252 -5.12 -8.77 -2.14
CA LEU A 252 -4.80 -10.20 -2.15
C LEU A 252 -3.82 -10.55 -3.27
N ILE A 253 -3.99 -9.97 -4.47
CA ILE A 253 -3.06 -10.16 -5.59
C ILE A 253 -1.68 -9.59 -5.23
N PHE A 254 -1.61 -8.39 -4.65
CA PHE A 254 -0.34 -7.79 -4.21
C PHE A 254 0.32 -8.63 -3.11
N ALA A 255 -0.43 -9.10 -2.12
CA ALA A 255 0.08 -9.96 -1.06
C ALA A 255 0.62 -11.30 -1.60
N ALA A 256 -0.11 -11.94 -2.52
CA ALA A 256 0.32 -13.17 -3.19
C ALA A 256 1.59 -12.94 -4.05
N ALA A 257 1.69 -11.81 -4.73
CA ALA A 257 2.89 -11.45 -5.48
C ALA A 257 4.09 -11.19 -4.55
N ALA A 258 3.85 -10.62 -3.37
CA ALA A 258 4.88 -10.31 -2.39
C ALA A 258 5.48 -11.55 -1.72
N GLN A 259 4.68 -12.61 -1.49
CA GLN A 259 5.12 -13.82 -0.77
C GLN A 259 6.45 -14.38 -1.30
N ARG A 260 6.60 -14.47 -2.62
CA ARG A 260 7.83 -15.01 -3.25
C ARG A 260 9.08 -14.15 -2.99
N TYR A 261 8.92 -12.85 -2.71
CA TYR A 261 10.03 -11.94 -2.42
C TYR A 261 10.36 -11.91 -0.93
N PHE A 262 9.36 -11.99 -0.05
CA PHE A 262 9.55 -12.05 1.40
C PHE A 262 10.24 -13.34 1.86
N VAL A 263 9.85 -14.48 1.31
CA VAL A 263 10.46 -15.79 1.66
C VAL A 263 11.94 -15.80 1.30
N ARG A 264 12.36 -15.19 0.19
CA ARG A 264 13.78 -15.11 -0.20
C ARG A 264 14.57 -14.10 0.65
N GLY A 265 13.96 -12.97 1.02
CA GLY A 265 14.62 -11.95 1.85
C GLY A 265 14.85 -12.43 3.29
N LEU A 266 13.90 -13.15 3.88
CA LEU A 266 14.04 -13.70 5.23
C LEU A 266 15.03 -14.87 5.30
N SER A 267 15.16 -15.67 4.23
CA SER A 267 16.11 -16.78 4.18
C SER A 267 17.56 -16.32 4.05
N LEU A 268 17.84 -15.18 3.43
CA LEU A 268 19.18 -14.59 3.34
C LEU A 268 19.65 -13.98 4.67
N GLY A 269 18.72 -13.49 5.50
CA GLY A 269 19.04 -13.01 6.86
C GLY A 269 19.25 -14.12 7.90
N ALA A 270 18.69 -15.32 7.69
CA ALA A 270 18.79 -16.45 8.62
C ALA A 270 20.10 -17.27 8.50
N ILE A 271 20.94 -16.99 7.50
CA ILE A 271 22.22 -17.73 7.28
C ILE A 271 23.41 -16.99 7.93
N LYS A 272 23.19 -15.90 8.66
CA LYS A 272 24.21 -15.23 9.49
C LYS A 272 24.15 -15.70 10.95
N GLY A 273 23.95 -17.00 11.18
CA GLY A 273 24.04 -17.65 12.49
C GLY A 273 24.95 -18.88 12.41
#